data_5ab035dae35237992b4952a315d53740
#
_entry.id   5ab035dae35237992b4952a315d53740
#
_cell.length_a   1.000
_cell.length_b   1.000
_cell.length_c   1.000
_cell.angle_alpha   90.00
_cell.angle_beta   90.00
_cell.angle_gamma   90.00
#
_symmetry.space_group_name_H-M   'P 1'
#
loop_
_entity.id
_entity.type
_entity.pdbx_description
1 polymer ?
#
loop_
_entity_poly.entity_id
_entity_poly.type
_entity_poly.pdbx_seq_one_letter_code
_entity_poly.pdbx_strand_id
1 'polypeptide(L)'
;CVVGGRIYLHYATPVYRVSTTIMINDERQNGNNEAMMALTDIGYLSSTKNIGSEMELLRSRTIVEQVVKEMKLYITYQVEDNFAMRDLYVSSPVCVEMKETDLENLSYGFNFNVVQESDKVLQISGIIAGQDITQRITRLPTIIETPLGELTVSLRPNVHPLYGQNIMVTVVPPLRTAINYSTGLGLAVSELSNSIITVSKNSTLPQRDKVFLDKLIDAYNRDANEDK
;
A
#
# COMPACT_ATOMS: atom_id res chain seq x y z
N CYS A 1 -24.50 30.26 0.74
CA CYS A 1 -23.33 29.57 1.33
C CYS A 1 -23.65 28.18 1.88
N VAL A 2 -24.78 27.94 2.61
CA VAL A 2 -25.10 26.63 3.22
C VAL A 2 -25.33 25.54 2.19
N VAL A 3 -26.05 25.83 1.11
CA VAL A 3 -26.34 24.86 0.03
C VAL A 3 -25.07 24.43 -0.68
N GLY A 4 -24.16 25.34 -1.02
CA GLY A 4 -22.89 25.03 -1.63
C GLY A 4 -21.97 24.19 -0.72
N GLY A 5 -21.95 24.49 0.60
CA GLY A 5 -21.21 23.68 1.57
C GLY A 5 -21.77 22.26 1.70
N ARG A 6 -23.08 22.08 1.63
CA ARG A 6 -23.71 20.75 1.68
C ARG A 6 -23.44 19.92 0.41
N ILE A 7 -23.43 20.57 -0.75
CA ILE A 7 -23.05 19.94 -2.03
C ILE A 7 -21.57 19.53 -1.97
N TYR A 8 -20.67 20.41 -1.54
CA TYR A 8 -19.25 20.10 -1.40
C TYR A 8 -19.01 18.91 -0.46
N LEU A 9 -19.64 18.91 0.72
CA LEU A 9 -19.50 17.81 1.69
C LEU A 9 -20.05 16.48 1.17
N HIS A 10 -21.01 16.51 0.25
CA HIS A 10 -21.56 15.29 -0.37
C HIS A 10 -20.58 14.64 -1.36
N TYR A 11 -19.75 15.45 -2.02
CA TYR A 11 -18.75 14.98 -3.00
C TYR A 11 -17.34 14.86 -2.43
N ALA A 12 -17.05 15.49 -1.28
CA ALA A 12 -15.73 15.42 -0.68
C ALA A 12 -15.46 14.04 -0.09
N THR A 13 -14.46 13.36 -0.61
CA THR A 13 -13.99 12.08 -0.03
C THR A 13 -13.33 12.35 1.32
N PRO A 14 -13.84 11.76 2.42
CA PRO A 14 -13.24 11.97 3.74
C PRO A 14 -11.83 11.38 3.79
N VAL A 15 -10.90 12.16 4.32
CA VAL A 15 -9.53 11.72 4.56
C VAL A 15 -9.33 11.52 6.05
N TYR A 16 -8.88 10.34 6.43
CA TYR A 16 -8.61 9.93 7.80
C TYR A 16 -7.11 9.86 8.04
N ARG A 17 -6.67 10.16 9.24
CA ARG A 17 -5.30 9.89 9.67
C ARG A 17 -5.25 8.55 10.42
N VAL A 18 -4.52 7.61 9.88
CA VAL A 18 -4.22 6.33 10.53
C VAL A 18 -2.84 6.43 11.16
N SER A 19 -2.67 5.92 12.37
CA SER A 19 -1.38 5.93 13.05
C SER A 19 -1.18 4.67 13.89
N THR A 20 0.08 4.28 14.03
CA THR A 20 0.56 3.24 14.92
C THR A 20 1.82 3.73 15.62
N THR A 21 2.21 3.09 16.71
CA THR A 21 3.42 3.44 17.46
C THR A 21 4.34 2.23 17.58
N ILE A 22 5.63 2.49 17.43
CA ILE A 22 6.68 1.49 17.66
C ILE A 22 7.61 1.98 18.76
N MET A 23 7.99 1.09 19.67
CA MET A 23 8.99 1.35 20.66
C MET A 23 10.32 0.74 20.20
N ILE A 24 11.33 1.58 20.09
CA ILE A 24 12.69 1.15 19.76
C ILE A 24 13.40 0.82 21.05
N ASN A 25 13.81 -0.44 21.19
CA ASN A 25 14.55 -0.89 22.36
C ASN A 25 16.05 -0.75 22.08
N ASP A 26 16.71 0.15 22.78
CA ASP A 26 18.14 0.39 22.68
C ASP A 26 18.89 -0.67 23.52
N GLU A 27 18.95 -1.92 23.03
CA GLU A 27 19.64 -3.01 23.72
C GLU A 27 21.17 -2.83 23.84
N ARG A 28 21.73 -1.76 23.27
CA ARG A 28 23.18 -1.48 23.32
C ARG A 28 23.65 -0.80 24.60
N GLN A 29 22.76 -0.52 25.57
CA GLN A 29 23.15 0.08 26.87
C GLN A 29 23.59 -0.92 27.95
N ASN A 30 23.68 -2.22 27.68
CA ASN A 30 24.12 -3.21 28.67
C ASN A 30 25.62 -3.56 28.62
N GLY A 31 26.46 -2.62 28.23
CA GLY A 31 27.90 -2.72 28.42
C GLY A 31 28.31 -1.89 29.64
N ASN A 32 28.69 -2.57 30.74
CA ASN A 32 29.31 -1.98 31.90
C ASN A 32 30.54 -1.12 31.56
N ASN A 33 30.35 0.18 31.37
CA ASN A 33 31.45 1.14 31.32
C ASN A 33 31.09 2.39 32.13
N GLU A 34 31.39 2.34 33.41
CA GLU A 34 31.33 3.50 34.34
C GLU A 34 32.15 4.71 33.85
N ALA A 35 33.10 4.49 32.92
CA ALA A 35 33.89 5.55 32.31
C ALA A 35 33.13 6.38 31.29
N MET A 36 31.95 5.93 30.79
CA MET A 36 31.16 6.59 29.77
C MET A 36 30.09 7.52 30.33
N MET A 37 29.82 7.46 31.64
CA MET A 37 28.88 8.37 32.32
C MET A 37 29.39 9.82 32.43
N ALA A 38 30.67 10.08 32.19
CA ALA A 38 31.24 11.43 32.19
C ALA A 38 30.98 12.23 30.93
N LEU A 39 30.38 11.62 29.89
CA LEU A 39 30.11 12.26 28.60
C LEU A 39 28.59 12.27 28.29
N THR A 40 27.81 12.74 29.27
CA THR A 40 26.33 12.83 29.19
C THR A 40 25.81 13.56 27.96
N ASP A 41 26.55 14.52 27.44
CA ASP A 41 26.19 15.24 26.18
C ASP A 41 26.37 14.38 24.93
N ILE A 42 27.34 13.47 24.91
CA ILE A 42 27.57 12.55 23.78
C ILE A 42 26.53 11.41 23.76
N GLY A 43 26.08 10.94 24.96
CA GLY A 43 25.01 9.96 25.07
C GLY A 43 23.68 10.44 24.50
N TYR A 44 23.33 11.69 24.72
CA TYR A 44 22.12 12.30 24.15
C TYR A 44 22.20 12.41 22.62
N LEU A 45 23.37 12.80 22.08
CA LEU A 45 23.59 12.89 20.64
C LEU A 45 23.62 11.51 19.94
N SER A 46 24.11 10.46 20.61
CA SER A 46 24.12 9.10 20.06
C SER A 46 22.72 8.49 20.02
N SER A 47 21.91 8.69 21.05
CA SER A 47 20.51 8.29 21.11
C SER A 47 19.66 8.95 20.02
N THR A 48 19.85 10.25 19.82
CA THR A 48 19.13 11.01 18.78
C THR A 48 19.52 10.57 17.37
N LYS A 49 20.79 10.23 17.15
CA LYS A 49 21.27 9.69 15.85
C LYS A 49 20.69 8.31 15.57
N ASN A 50 20.54 7.47 16.58
CA ASN A 50 19.97 6.13 16.42
C ASN A 50 18.49 6.19 15.98
N ILE A 51 17.70 7.04 16.62
CA ILE A 51 16.27 7.21 16.26
C ILE A 51 16.11 7.74 14.83
N GLY A 52 16.95 8.69 14.42
CA GLY A 52 16.93 9.18 13.04
C GLY A 52 17.18 8.07 12.03
N SER A 53 18.14 7.19 12.30
CA SER A 53 18.44 6.04 11.45
C SER A 53 17.27 5.04 11.39
N GLU A 54 16.61 4.79 12.53
CA GLU A 54 15.43 3.92 12.58
C GLU A 54 14.24 4.49 11.79
N MET A 55 14.05 5.82 11.86
CA MET A 55 13.03 6.49 11.05
C MET A 55 13.33 6.39 9.55
N GLU A 56 14.60 6.47 9.14
CA GLU A 56 15.01 6.27 7.74
C GLU A 56 14.81 4.81 7.30
N LEU A 57 15.10 3.83 8.16
CA LEU A 57 14.83 2.42 7.90
C LEU A 57 13.33 2.15 7.71
N LEU A 58 12.46 2.71 8.57
CA LEU A 58 11.00 2.60 8.43
C LEU A 58 10.48 3.19 7.11
N ARG A 59 11.17 4.19 6.56
CA ARG A 59 10.89 4.78 5.25
C ARG A 59 11.66 4.13 4.11
N SER A 60 12.50 3.14 4.41
CA SER A 60 13.35 2.55 3.39
C SER A 60 12.50 2.00 2.25
N ARG A 61 12.97 2.23 1.03
CA ARG A 61 12.30 1.76 -0.18
C ARG A 61 12.14 0.23 -0.16
N THR A 62 13.14 -0.48 0.31
CA THR A 62 13.17 -1.95 0.35
C THR A 62 12.08 -2.49 1.25
N ILE A 63 11.96 -2.00 2.49
CA ILE A 63 10.95 -2.46 3.45
C ILE A 63 9.54 -2.11 2.94
N VAL A 64 9.35 -0.88 2.47
CA VAL A 64 8.05 -0.45 1.95
C VAL A 64 7.65 -1.23 0.69
N GLU A 65 8.59 -1.51 -0.22
CA GLU A 65 8.33 -2.30 -1.43
C GLU A 65 7.96 -3.74 -1.10
N GLN A 66 8.61 -4.35 -0.13
CA GLN A 66 8.27 -5.68 0.35
C GLN A 66 6.81 -5.73 0.83
N VAL A 67 6.38 -4.77 1.65
CA VAL A 67 5.00 -4.68 2.12
C VAL A 67 4.02 -4.41 0.98
N VAL A 68 4.37 -3.54 0.04
CA VAL A 68 3.58 -3.24 -1.16
C VAL A 68 3.37 -4.50 -2.00
N LYS A 69 4.42 -5.31 -2.20
CA LYS A 69 4.35 -6.59 -2.92
C LYS A 69 3.49 -7.61 -2.15
N GLU A 70 3.73 -7.77 -0.85
CA GLU A 70 2.98 -8.69 0.01
C GLU A 70 1.48 -8.40 0.03
N MET A 71 1.10 -7.13 0.13
CA MET A 71 -0.30 -6.68 0.14
C MET A 71 -0.89 -6.47 -1.25
N LYS A 72 -0.09 -6.64 -2.31
CA LYS A 72 -0.47 -6.38 -3.72
C LYS A 72 -1.05 -4.97 -3.93
N LEU A 73 -0.50 -3.96 -3.23
CA LEU A 73 -0.95 -2.57 -3.30
C LEU A 73 -0.66 -1.89 -4.64
N TYR A 74 0.10 -2.54 -5.48
CA TYR A 74 0.40 -2.14 -6.85
C TYR A 74 -0.76 -2.41 -7.83
N ILE A 75 -1.83 -3.09 -7.38
CA ILE A 75 -3.07 -3.27 -8.12
C ILE A 75 -4.21 -2.58 -7.37
N THR A 76 -4.89 -1.67 -8.04
CA THR A 76 -6.06 -0.97 -7.50
C THR A 76 -7.31 -1.27 -8.32
N TYR A 77 -8.45 -1.29 -7.65
CA TYR A 77 -9.76 -1.55 -8.23
C TYR A 77 -10.67 -0.38 -7.92
N GLN A 78 -11.19 0.27 -8.92
CA GLN A 78 -12.05 1.44 -8.76
C GLN A 78 -13.34 1.27 -9.54
N VAL A 79 -14.41 1.81 -9.00
CA VAL A 79 -15.72 1.88 -9.66
C VAL A 79 -16.19 3.33 -9.62
N GLU A 80 -16.84 3.76 -10.67
CA GLU A 80 -17.50 5.05 -10.68
C GLU A 80 -18.78 4.98 -9.85
N ASP A 81 -18.86 5.82 -8.84
CA ASP A 81 -20.00 5.95 -7.95
C ASP A 81 -20.35 7.45 -7.77
N ASN A 82 -21.53 7.86 -8.24
CA ASN A 82 -21.99 9.24 -8.16
C ASN A 82 -20.97 10.29 -8.65
N PHE A 83 -20.39 10.08 -9.83
CA PHE A 83 -19.37 10.96 -10.45
C PHE A 83 -18.01 11.00 -9.71
N ALA A 84 -17.78 10.11 -8.76
CA ALA A 84 -16.49 9.95 -8.07
C ALA A 84 -15.97 8.52 -8.24
N MET A 85 -14.64 8.38 -8.33
CA MET A 85 -14.01 7.06 -8.35
C MET A 85 -13.88 6.55 -6.91
N ARG A 86 -14.54 5.43 -6.63
CA ARG A 86 -14.46 4.75 -5.33
C ARG A 86 -13.55 3.55 -5.42
N ASP A 87 -12.56 3.50 -4.55
CA ASP A 87 -11.64 2.37 -4.43
C ASP A 87 -12.34 1.20 -3.71
N LEU A 88 -12.28 0.03 -4.31
CA LEU A 88 -12.92 -1.18 -3.79
C LEU A 88 -11.99 -2.00 -2.88
N TYR A 89 -10.68 -1.94 -3.09
CA TYR A 89 -9.68 -2.74 -2.35
C TYR A 89 -10.11 -4.22 -2.23
N VAL A 90 -10.38 -4.69 -0.99
CA VAL A 90 -10.81 -6.07 -0.73
C VAL A 90 -12.26 -6.35 -1.10
N SER A 91 -13.09 -5.33 -1.28
CA SER A 91 -14.49 -5.47 -1.71
C SER A 91 -14.67 -5.58 -3.22
N SER A 92 -13.58 -5.54 -4.00
CA SER A 92 -13.64 -5.88 -5.42
C SER A 92 -14.00 -7.35 -5.61
N PRO A 93 -15.05 -7.69 -6.38
CA PRO A 93 -15.35 -9.08 -6.72
C PRO A 93 -14.31 -9.70 -7.66
N VAL A 94 -13.56 -8.87 -8.37
CA VAL A 94 -12.49 -9.29 -9.29
C VAL A 94 -11.16 -9.25 -8.57
N CYS A 95 -10.32 -10.27 -8.78
CA CYS A 95 -8.94 -10.34 -8.35
C CYS A 95 -8.05 -10.54 -9.57
N VAL A 96 -7.05 -9.67 -9.69
CA VAL A 96 -6.04 -9.73 -10.75
C VAL A 96 -4.69 -9.97 -10.08
N GLU A 97 -3.88 -10.82 -10.68
CA GLU A 97 -2.50 -11.08 -10.29
C GLU A 97 -1.62 -11.01 -11.51
N MET A 98 -0.46 -10.41 -11.38
CA MET A 98 0.56 -10.39 -12.42
C MET A 98 1.69 -11.34 -12.03
N LYS A 99 2.25 -12.05 -13.00
CA LYS A 99 3.39 -12.92 -12.78
C LYS A 99 4.58 -12.11 -12.26
N GLU A 100 5.27 -12.63 -11.26
CA GLU A 100 6.33 -11.88 -10.56
C GLU A 100 7.44 -11.43 -11.50
N THR A 101 7.87 -12.27 -12.43
CA THR A 101 8.88 -11.92 -13.44
C THR A 101 8.46 -10.76 -14.33
N ASP A 102 7.19 -10.66 -14.68
CA ASP A 102 6.66 -9.59 -15.53
C ASP A 102 6.47 -8.31 -14.72
N LEU A 103 6.08 -8.47 -13.45
CA LEU A 103 5.93 -7.38 -12.49
C LEU A 103 7.26 -6.67 -12.21
N GLU A 104 8.36 -7.42 -12.10
CA GLU A 104 9.70 -6.86 -11.93
C GLU A 104 10.20 -6.08 -13.15
N ASN A 105 9.78 -6.49 -14.34
CA ASN A 105 10.10 -5.83 -15.60
C ASN A 105 9.16 -4.69 -15.96
N LEU A 106 8.10 -4.46 -15.17
CA LEU A 106 7.10 -3.45 -15.44
C LEU A 106 7.66 -2.04 -15.26
N SER A 107 7.85 -1.32 -16.36
CA SER A 107 8.43 0.03 -16.35
C SER A 107 7.41 1.15 -16.12
N TYR A 108 6.15 0.94 -16.51
CA TYR A 108 5.07 1.92 -16.37
C TYR A 108 3.74 1.23 -16.05
N GLY A 109 2.84 1.97 -15.43
CA GLY A 109 1.52 1.47 -15.08
C GLY A 109 0.57 1.46 -16.28
N PHE A 110 -0.43 0.58 -16.22
CA PHE A 110 -1.51 0.48 -17.18
C PHE A 110 -2.84 0.25 -16.48
N ASN A 111 -3.93 0.46 -17.20
CA ASN A 111 -5.27 0.19 -16.71
C ASN A 111 -6.11 -0.52 -17.76
N PHE A 112 -7.13 -1.22 -17.31
CA PHE A 112 -8.15 -1.85 -18.13
C PHE A 112 -9.44 -1.97 -17.35
N ASN A 113 -10.53 -2.21 -18.05
CA ASN A 113 -11.86 -2.30 -17.47
C ASN A 113 -12.28 -3.76 -17.37
N VAL A 114 -12.97 -4.11 -16.30
CA VAL A 114 -13.58 -5.40 -16.09
C VAL A 114 -15.04 -5.22 -15.72
N VAL A 115 -15.93 -5.83 -16.49
CA VAL A 115 -17.37 -5.88 -16.21
C VAL A 115 -17.75 -7.31 -15.86
N GLN A 116 -18.33 -7.52 -14.69
CA GLN A 116 -18.89 -8.80 -14.31
C GLN A 116 -20.31 -8.93 -14.88
N GLU A 117 -20.47 -9.78 -15.91
CA GLU A 117 -21.79 -10.04 -16.53
C GLU A 117 -22.61 -11.05 -15.73
N SER A 118 -21.94 -12.03 -15.12
CA SER A 118 -22.55 -13.07 -14.28
C SER A 118 -21.52 -13.68 -13.33
N ASP A 119 -21.92 -14.68 -12.54
CA ASP A 119 -21.04 -15.42 -11.61
C ASP A 119 -19.82 -16.08 -12.26
N LYS A 120 -19.85 -16.28 -13.56
CA LYS A 120 -18.79 -16.99 -14.28
C LYS A 120 -18.28 -16.23 -15.51
N VAL A 121 -18.88 -15.09 -15.83
CA VAL A 121 -18.57 -14.37 -17.05
C VAL A 121 -18.06 -12.98 -16.74
N LEU A 122 -16.86 -12.69 -17.21
CA LEU A 122 -16.24 -11.37 -17.16
C LEU A 122 -16.01 -10.87 -18.59
N GLN A 123 -16.26 -9.59 -18.82
CA GLN A 123 -15.81 -8.88 -20.00
C GLN A 123 -14.64 -7.98 -19.62
N ILE A 124 -13.53 -8.12 -20.31
CA ILE A 124 -12.34 -7.29 -20.13
C ILE A 124 -12.16 -6.45 -21.37
N SER A 125 -11.86 -5.17 -21.18
CA SER A 125 -11.61 -4.23 -22.26
C SER A 125 -10.61 -3.16 -21.87
N GLY A 126 -9.72 -2.79 -22.77
CA GLY A 126 -8.75 -1.74 -22.55
C GLY A 126 -7.67 -1.69 -23.61
N ILE A 127 -6.86 -0.64 -23.57
CA ILE A 127 -5.68 -0.50 -24.44
C ILE A 127 -4.44 -0.61 -23.54
N ILE A 128 -3.66 -1.68 -23.71
CA ILE A 128 -2.43 -1.92 -22.97
C ILE A 128 -1.26 -1.85 -23.93
N ALA A 129 -0.34 -0.93 -23.71
CA ALA A 129 0.82 -0.69 -24.57
C ALA A 129 0.46 -0.51 -26.06
N GLY A 130 -0.67 0.15 -26.34
CA GLY A 130 -1.16 0.40 -27.72
C GLY A 130 -1.91 -0.77 -28.34
N GLN A 131 -2.05 -1.90 -27.66
CA GLN A 131 -2.83 -3.04 -28.14
C GLN A 131 -4.21 -3.03 -27.49
N ASP A 132 -5.26 -3.16 -28.30
CA ASP A 132 -6.64 -3.37 -27.83
C ASP A 132 -6.76 -4.80 -27.27
N ILE A 133 -7.23 -4.91 -26.03
CA ILE A 133 -7.51 -6.17 -25.35
C ILE A 133 -8.98 -6.18 -25.00
N THR A 134 -9.78 -6.80 -25.88
CA THR A 134 -11.21 -7.01 -25.63
C THR A 134 -11.49 -8.51 -25.65
N GLN A 135 -11.80 -9.06 -24.45
CA GLN A 135 -12.04 -10.49 -24.27
C GLN A 135 -13.23 -10.73 -23.37
N ARG A 136 -14.05 -11.71 -23.77
CA ARG A 136 -15.13 -12.26 -22.94
C ARG A 136 -14.70 -13.58 -22.35
N ILE A 137 -14.60 -13.65 -21.04
CA ILE A 137 -14.08 -14.78 -20.27
C ILE A 137 -15.26 -15.53 -19.68
N THR A 138 -15.30 -16.85 -19.90
CA THR A 138 -16.36 -17.74 -19.41
C THR A 138 -15.85 -18.83 -18.47
N ARG A 139 -14.53 -18.91 -18.28
CA ARG A 139 -13.87 -19.84 -17.35
C ARG A 139 -12.91 -19.07 -16.46
N LEU A 140 -13.03 -19.26 -15.16
CA LEU A 140 -12.22 -18.58 -14.14
C LEU A 140 -11.61 -19.64 -13.20
N PRO A 141 -10.37 -19.47 -12.73
CA PRO A 141 -9.43 -18.41 -13.13
C PRO A 141 -8.94 -18.57 -14.56
N THR A 142 -8.50 -17.49 -15.18
CA THR A 142 -7.93 -17.50 -16.53
C THR A 142 -6.70 -16.61 -16.62
N ILE A 143 -5.81 -16.93 -17.55
CA ILE A 143 -4.63 -16.12 -17.87
C ILE A 143 -4.93 -15.32 -19.13
N ILE A 144 -4.59 -14.05 -19.08
CA ILE A 144 -4.68 -13.11 -20.20
C ILE A 144 -3.26 -12.68 -20.55
N GLU A 145 -2.88 -12.91 -21.77
CA GLU A 145 -1.61 -12.41 -22.30
C GLU A 145 -1.76 -10.94 -22.69
N THR A 146 -0.87 -10.11 -22.19
CA THR A 146 -0.78 -8.70 -22.55
C THR A 146 0.64 -8.36 -23.02
N PRO A 147 0.84 -7.25 -23.75
CA PRO A 147 2.17 -6.82 -24.14
C PRO A 147 3.12 -6.52 -22.99
N LEU A 148 2.57 -6.34 -21.77
CA LEU A 148 3.33 -6.04 -20.56
C LEU A 148 3.46 -7.24 -19.62
N GLY A 149 2.93 -8.42 -20.01
CA GLY A 149 3.04 -9.66 -19.25
C GLY A 149 1.71 -10.37 -19.05
N GLU A 150 1.77 -11.48 -18.35
CA GLU A 150 0.64 -12.37 -18.08
C GLU A 150 -0.15 -11.88 -16.86
N LEU A 151 -1.47 -11.77 -17.03
CA LEU A 151 -2.41 -11.43 -15.96
C LEU A 151 -3.30 -12.63 -15.66
N THR A 152 -3.31 -13.09 -14.42
CA THR A 152 -4.30 -14.06 -13.95
C THR A 152 -5.49 -13.32 -13.39
N VAL A 153 -6.67 -13.57 -13.96
CA VAL A 153 -7.93 -12.96 -13.52
C VAL A 153 -8.81 -14.02 -12.89
N SER A 154 -9.34 -13.71 -11.73
CA SER A 154 -10.21 -14.58 -10.95
C SER A 154 -11.31 -13.79 -10.23
N LEU A 155 -12.28 -14.48 -9.65
CA LEU A 155 -13.25 -13.87 -8.74
C LEU A 155 -12.86 -14.14 -7.29
N ARG A 156 -13.08 -13.15 -6.43
CA ARG A 156 -12.90 -13.32 -4.98
C ARG A 156 -14.11 -14.05 -4.39
N PRO A 157 -13.88 -15.11 -3.62
CA PRO A 157 -14.96 -15.77 -2.89
C PRO A 157 -15.51 -14.83 -1.81
N ASN A 158 -16.79 -14.96 -1.50
CA ASN A 158 -17.48 -14.26 -0.43
C ASN A 158 -17.51 -12.71 -0.57
N VAL A 159 -17.32 -12.20 -1.77
CA VAL A 159 -17.51 -10.78 -2.10
C VAL A 159 -18.78 -10.63 -2.93
N HIS A 160 -19.58 -9.62 -2.62
CA HIS A 160 -20.80 -9.34 -3.38
C HIS A 160 -20.46 -8.97 -4.83
N PRO A 161 -21.11 -9.60 -5.82
CA PRO A 161 -20.89 -9.28 -7.21
C PRO A 161 -21.37 -7.85 -7.54
N LEU A 162 -20.68 -7.22 -8.47
CA LEU A 162 -21.00 -5.89 -9.00
C LEU A 162 -21.41 -6.03 -10.47
N TYR A 163 -22.50 -6.75 -10.73
CA TYR A 163 -22.97 -7.02 -12.08
C TYR A 163 -23.22 -5.75 -12.88
N GLY A 164 -22.70 -5.73 -14.11
CA GLY A 164 -22.86 -4.63 -15.04
C GLY A 164 -22.09 -3.36 -14.71
N GLN A 165 -21.42 -3.30 -13.54
CA GLN A 165 -20.58 -2.16 -13.19
C GLN A 165 -19.21 -2.29 -13.82
N ASN A 166 -18.69 -1.16 -14.32
CA ASN A 166 -17.34 -1.09 -14.87
C ASN A 166 -16.32 -0.93 -13.73
N ILE A 167 -15.51 -1.96 -13.51
CA ILE A 167 -14.43 -1.95 -12.53
C ILE A 167 -13.14 -1.60 -13.28
N MET A 168 -12.59 -0.43 -13.04
CA MET A 168 -11.29 -0.04 -13.55
C MET A 168 -10.20 -0.69 -12.69
N VAL A 169 -9.40 -1.55 -13.30
CA VAL A 169 -8.23 -2.17 -12.69
C VAL A 169 -6.99 -1.42 -13.16
N THR A 170 -6.19 -0.94 -12.21
CA THR A 170 -4.93 -0.27 -12.52
C THR A 170 -3.78 -1.06 -11.91
N VAL A 171 -2.77 -1.36 -12.72
CA VAL A 171 -1.52 -2.01 -12.31
C VAL A 171 -0.39 -0.99 -12.42
N VAL A 172 0.36 -0.81 -11.35
CA VAL A 172 1.48 0.15 -11.29
C VAL A 172 2.73 -0.59 -10.84
N PRO A 173 3.94 -0.26 -11.33
CA PRO A 173 5.17 -0.86 -10.83
C PRO A 173 5.26 -0.82 -9.30
N PRO A 174 5.58 -1.94 -8.61
CA PRO A 174 5.65 -1.99 -7.14
C PRO A 174 6.55 -0.92 -6.55
N LEU A 175 7.71 -0.70 -7.17
CA LEU A 175 8.65 0.33 -6.76
C LEU A 175 8.02 1.74 -6.76
N ARG A 176 7.25 2.09 -7.80
CA ARG A 176 6.57 3.38 -7.87
C ARG A 176 5.51 3.52 -6.78
N THR A 177 4.77 2.45 -6.53
CA THR A 177 3.80 2.39 -5.43
C THR A 177 4.49 2.54 -4.08
N ALA A 178 5.63 1.85 -3.87
CA ALA A 178 6.43 1.94 -2.65
C ALA A 178 6.94 3.37 -2.40
N ILE A 179 7.41 4.07 -3.42
CA ILE A 179 7.83 5.47 -3.31
C ILE A 179 6.66 6.35 -2.85
N ASN A 180 5.46 6.19 -3.44
CA ASN A 180 4.28 6.94 -3.05
C ASN A 180 3.86 6.66 -1.60
N TYR A 181 3.95 5.40 -1.17
CA TYR A 181 3.66 5.02 0.22
C TYR A 181 4.70 5.58 1.19
N SER A 182 5.99 5.43 0.89
CA SER A 182 7.10 5.95 1.70
C SER A 182 7.02 7.47 1.90
N THR A 183 6.79 8.22 0.83
CA THR A 183 6.65 9.69 0.90
C THR A 183 5.40 10.13 1.64
N GLY A 184 4.35 9.31 1.63
CA GLY A 184 3.10 9.55 2.36
C GLY A 184 3.15 9.22 3.86
N LEU A 185 4.26 8.62 4.37
CA LEU A 185 4.43 8.32 5.79
C LEU A 185 4.83 9.57 6.57
N GLY A 186 4.06 9.86 7.62
CA GLY A 186 4.44 10.79 8.68
C GLY A 186 5.14 10.04 9.81
N LEU A 187 6.37 10.41 10.14
CA LEU A 187 7.11 9.86 11.27
C LEU A 187 7.37 10.98 12.28
N ALA A 188 7.08 10.72 13.55
CA ALA A 188 7.31 11.66 14.62
C ALA A 188 7.78 10.92 15.88
N VAL A 189 8.79 11.47 16.55
CA VAL A 189 9.22 10.99 17.86
C VAL A 189 8.21 11.49 18.90
N SER A 190 7.87 10.64 19.87
CA SER A 190 6.97 11.02 20.95
C SER A 190 7.62 12.06 21.86
N GLU A 191 6.85 13.10 22.24
CA GLU A 191 7.31 14.11 23.20
C GLU A 191 7.55 13.53 24.60
N LEU A 192 6.91 12.38 24.92
CA LEU A 192 7.00 11.74 26.22
C LEU A 192 8.17 10.76 26.35
N SER A 193 8.70 10.27 25.23
CA SER A 193 9.80 9.30 25.22
C SER A 193 10.50 9.32 23.86
N ASN A 194 11.81 9.53 23.91
CA ASN A 194 12.65 9.46 22.73
C ASN A 194 12.73 8.05 22.10
N SER A 195 12.24 7.02 22.80
CA SER A 195 12.25 5.63 22.30
C SER A 195 10.95 5.25 21.55
N ILE A 196 9.98 6.16 21.45
CA ILE A 196 8.71 5.88 20.81
C ILE A 196 8.58 6.70 19.51
N ILE A 197 8.41 6.01 18.40
CA ILE A 197 8.12 6.61 17.09
C ILE A 197 6.64 6.38 16.77
N THR A 198 5.95 7.46 16.42
CA THR A 198 4.61 7.40 15.85
C THR A 198 4.72 7.40 14.32
N VAL A 199 4.19 6.36 13.70
CA VAL A 199 4.08 6.24 12.25
C VAL A 199 2.64 6.56 11.85
N SER A 200 2.43 7.46 10.92
CA SER A 200 1.10 7.88 10.50
C SER A 200 0.99 8.03 8.98
N LYS A 201 -0.24 7.90 8.47
CA LYS A 201 -0.57 8.08 7.06
C LYS A 201 -1.96 8.67 6.90
N ASN A 202 -2.11 9.63 5.98
CA ASN A 202 -3.42 10.11 5.57
C ASN A 202 -4.02 9.14 4.55
N SER A 203 -5.29 8.79 4.72
CA SER A 203 -5.94 7.71 3.99
C SER A 203 -7.40 8.01 3.66
N THR A 204 -7.80 7.66 2.46
CA THR A 204 -9.20 7.53 2.05
C THR A 204 -9.75 6.12 2.32
N LEU A 205 -8.86 5.14 2.59
CA LEU A 205 -9.16 3.75 2.94
C LEU A 205 -8.46 3.35 4.25
N PRO A 206 -8.99 3.76 5.41
CA PRO A 206 -8.33 3.58 6.71
C PRO A 206 -8.02 2.11 7.03
N GLN A 207 -8.90 1.18 6.66
CA GLN A 207 -8.70 -0.25 6.91
C GLN A 207 -7.49 -0.81 6.17
N ARG A 208 -7.30 -0.45 4.88
CA ARG A 208 -6.13 -0.84 4.10
C ARG A 208 -4.85 -0.29 4.69
N ASP A 209 -4.86 1.01 4.98
CA ASP A 209 -3.65 1.68 5.41
C ASP A 209 -3.29 1.36 6.88
N LYS A 210 -4.26 0.93 7.70
CA LYS A 210 -3.98 0.33 9.00
C LYS A 210 -3.21 -0.99 8.85
N VAL A 211 -3.71 -1.90 8.01
CA VAL A 211 -3.02 -3.18 7.74
C VAL A 211 -1.63 -2.93 7.14
N PHE A 212 -1.50 -1.92 6.28
CA PHE A 212 -0.21 -1.53 5.73
C PHE A 212 0.78 -1.08 6.83
N LEU A 213 0.35 -0.24 7.77
CA LEU A 213 1.20 0.22 8.86
C LEU A 213 1.59 -0.93 9.80
N ASP A 214 0.67 -1.85 10.10
CA ASP A 214 0.95 -3.03 10.92
C ASP A 214 2.01 -3.92 10.24
N LYS A 215 1.83 -4.21 8.93
CA LYS A 215 2.80 -5.00 8.15
C LYS A 215 4.15 -4.30 7.96
N LEU A 216 4.15 -2.98 7.89
CA LEU A 216 5.39 -2.20 7.81
C LEU A 216 6.24 -2.38 9.08
N ILE A 217 5.59 -2.36 10.24
CA ILE A 217 6.26 -2.61 11.52
C ILE A 217 6.75 -4.07 11.59
N ASP A 218 5.94 -5.03 11.15
CA ASP A 218 6.35 -6.44 11.11
C ASP A 218 7.56 -6.65 10.19
N ALA A 219 7.57 -6.01 9.02
CA ALA A 219 8.69 -6.09 8.08
C ALA A 219 9.96 -5.45 8.66
N TYR A 220 9.83 -4.27 9.27
CA TYR A 220 10.92 -3.61 9.98
C TYR A 220 11.49 -4.48 11.10
N ASN A 221 10.65 -5.10 11.93
CA ASN A 221 11.09 -5.98 13.00
C ASN A 221 11.80 -7.24 12.49
N ARG A 222 11.39 -7.77 11.34
CA ARG A 222 12.10 -8.91 10.69
C ARG A 222 13.49 -8.51 10.22
N ASP A 223 13.59 -7.39 9.51
CA ASP A 223 14.86 -6.86 8.99
C ASP A 223 15.84 -6.57 10.14
N ALA A 224 15.38 -5.92 11.21
CA ALA A 224 16.18 -5.64 12.39
C ALA A 224 16.65 -6.90 13.15
N ASN A 225 15.97 -8.04 13.00
CA ASN A 225 16.35 -9.31 13.63
C ASN A 225 17.27 -10.17 12.73
N GLU A 226 17.21 -10.01 11.39
CA GLU A 226 18.09 -10.70 10.45
C GLU A 226 19.53 -10.13 10.47
N ASP A 227 19.69 -8.85 10.84
CA ASP A 227 20.99 -8.17 10.95
C ASP A 227 21.72 -8.43 12.29
N LYS A 228 21.17 -9.26 13.19
CA LYS A 228 21.78 -9.68 14.48
C LYS A 228 22.41 -11.06 14.40
#